data_17fec34b8bc16be54f9b0d82ce17b190
#
_entry.id   17fec34b8bc16be54f9b0d82ce17b190
#
_cell.length_a   1.000
_cell.length_b   1.000
_cell.length_c   1.000
_cell.angle_alpha   90.00
_cell.angle_beta   90.00
_cell.angle_gamma   90.00
#
_symmetry.space_group_name_H-M   'P 1'
#
loop_
_entity.id
_entity.type
_entity.pdbx_description
1 polymer ?
#
loop_
_entity_poly.entity_id
_entity_poly.type
_entity_poly.pdbx_seq_one_letter_code
_entity_poly.pdbx_strand_id
1 'polypeptide(L)'
;MVQSAHVLDDVTPHANYADGTLCWGCFTAIHPDLAKSKVRKEHFVLAELQRRCIDIFAKCRRTTWDCPVEGGCSLKRPDLALDFDTHAVVVEVDEAQHDMASCWDEDTRLAVIAADFQKPLAVIRLLVDTPVACFRRKRLCNGEPTWEKIDEPFALLMPRAEAVLREFAQWNPSADDGDEVVQCWLTPLPHNT
;
A
#
# COMPACT_ATOMS: atom_id res chain seq x y z
N MET A 1 -7.62 24.22 -22.96
CA MET A 1 -8.45 24.24 -21.74
C MET A 1 -7.81 23.24 -20.78
N VAL A 2 -7.05 23.75 -19.82
CA VAL A 2 -6.40 22.94 -18.78
C VAL A 2 -7.49 22.66 -17.77
N GLN A 3 -7.87 21.37 -17.62
CA GLN A 3 -8.81 20.97 -16.57
C GLN A 3 -8.20 21.29 -15.22
N SER A 4 -8.95 22.06 -14.45
CA SER A 4 -8.67 22.43 -13.07
C SER A 4 -8.25 21.20 -12.26
N ALA A 5 -7.04 21.23 -11.73
CA ALA A 5 -6.62 20.27 -10.72
C ALA A 5 -7.64 20.37 -9.57
N HIS A 6 -8.29 19.24 -9.25
CA HIS A 6 -9.05 19.12 -8.01
C HIS A 6 -8.06 19.31 -6.87
N VAL A 7 -8.05 20.50 -6.32
CA VAL A 7 -7.53 20.76 -4.99
C VAL A 7 -8.49 20.01 -4.07
N LEU A 8 -8.07 18.86 -3.60
CA LEU A 8 -8.70 18.21 -2.46
C LEU A 8 -8.33 19.07 -1.25
N ASP A 9 -9.22 20.00 -0.93
CA ASP A 9 -9.20 20.69 0.36
C ASP A 9 -9.24 19.59 1.44
N ASP A 10 -8.23 19.58 2.31
CA ASP A 10 -8.06 18.74 3.51
C ASP A 10 -7.18 17.50 3.43
N VAL A 11 -6.28 17.36 2.48
CA VAL A 11 -5.21 16.36 2.58
C VAL A 11 -4.06 16.96 3.37
N THR A 12 -3.83 16.45 4.58
CA THR A 12 -2.66 16.81 5.39
C THR A 12 -1.39 16.67 4.54
N PRO A 13 -0.59 17.73 4.39
CA PRO A 13 0.56 17.72 3.49
C PRO A 13 1.54 16.62 3.89
N HIS A 14 2.00 15.82 2.94
CA HIS A 14 3.03 14.82 3.17
C HIS A 14 4.36 15.53 3.46
N ALA A 15 4.89 15.33 4.66
CA ALA A 15 6.11 15.95 5.15
C ALA A 15 7.38 15.69 4.30
N ASN A 16 7.26 14.86 3.26
CA ASN A 16 8.40 14.37 2.48
C ASN A 16 8.46 14.86 1.03
N TYR A 17 7.46 15.62 0.55
CA TYR A 17 7.42 16.09 -0.84
C TYR A 17 7.15 17.59 -0.90
N ALA A 18 8.08 18.34 -1.52
CA ALA A 18 7.97 19.77 -1.73
C ALA A 18 7.47 20.53 -0.48
N ASP A 19 8.22 20.47 0.60
CA ASP A 19 7.92 21.15 1.88
C ASP A 19 6.59 20.67 2.53
N GLY A 20 6.16 19.47 2.20
CA GLY A 20 4.97 18.87 2.77
C GLY A 20 3.64 19.34 2.16
N THR A 21 3.67 20.05 1.02
CA THR A 21 2.47 20.65 0.41
C THR A 21 1.82 19.78 -0.67
N LEU A 22 2.51 18.73 -1.15
CA LEU A 22 2.04 17.91 -2.27
C LEU A 22 1.88 16.45 -1.87
N CYS A 23 0.81 15.80 -2.35
CA CYS A 23 0.73 14.34 -2.37
C CYS A 23 1.68 13.77 -3.43
N TRP A 24 1.97 12.44 -3.36
CA TRP A 24 2.88 11.80 -4.31
C TRP A 24 2.47 12.03 -5.77
N GLY A 25 1.19 11.89 -6.11
CA GLY A 25 0.70 12.11 -7.47
C GLY A 25 0.93 13.52 -7.98
N CYS A 26 0.64 14.53 -7.15
CA CYS A 26 0.91 15.93 -7.50
C CYS A 26 2.41 16.22 -7.60
N PHE A 27 3.21 15.66 -6.66
CA PHE A 27 4.65 15.83 -6.67
C PHE A 27 5.28 15.23 -7.93
N THR A 28 4.89 14.03 -8.35
CA THR A 28 5.40 13.38 -9.58
C THR A 28 5.01 14.13 -10.84
N ALA A 29 3.82 14.72 -10.88
CA ALA A 29 3.36 15.51 -12.02
C ALA A 29 4.15 16.81 -12.19
N ILE A 30 4.51 17.47 -11.06
CA ILE A 30 5.19 18.78 -11.05
C ILE A 30 6.72 18.61 -11.11
N HIS A 31 7.25 17.57 -10.46
CA HIS A 31 8.68 17.34 -10.29
C HIS A 31 9.10 15.92 -10.74
N PRO A 32 8.91 15.55 -12.03
CA PRO A 32 9.13 14.16 -12.47
C PRO A 32 10.57 13.68 -12.26
N ASP A 33 11.57 14.54 -12.37
CA ASP A 33 12.97 14.17 -12.18
C ASP A 33 13.34 14.00 -10.70
N LEU A 34 12.80 14.84 -9.82
CA LEU A 34 12.97 14.67 -8.39
C LEU A 34 12.18 13.46 -7.87
N ALA A 35 11.04 13.16 -8.45
CA ALA A 35 10.24 11.99 -8.10
C ALA A 35 11.00 10.69 -8.31
N LYS A 36 11.85 10.57 -9.33
CA LYS A 36 12.68 9.38 -9.59
C LYS A 36 13.61 9.04 -8.42
N SER A 37 14.11 10.02 -7.68
CA SER A 37 14.96 9.81 -6.51
C SER A 37 14.16 9.51 -5.23
N LYS A 38 12.86 9.76 -5.22
CA LYS A 38 11.95 9.56 -4.09
C LYS A 38 11.11 8.30 -4.19
N VAL A 39 11.30 7.51 -5.27
CA VAL A 39 10.54 6.26 -5.44
C VAL A 39 10.92 5.27 -4.35
N ARG A 40 9.92 4.80 -3.61
CA ARG A 40 10.02 3.75 -2.59
C ARG A 40 9.60 2.41 -3.19
N LYS A 41 9.96 1.30 -2.53
CA LYS A 41 9.62 -0.06 -3.00
C LYS A 41 8.11 -0.25 -3.13
N GLU A 42 7.34 0.28 -2.19
CA GLU A 42 5.89 0.21 -2.21
C GLU A 42 5.29 0.81 -3.50
N HIS A 43 5.86 1.88 -4.06
CA HIS A 43 5.36 2.48 -5.30
C HIS A 43 5.39 1.49 -6.48
N PHE A 44 6.42 0.64 -6.57
CA PHE A 44 6.48 -0.39 -7.61
C PHE A 44 5.43 -1.48 -7.41
N VAL A 45 5.26 -1.93 -6.16
CA VAL A 45 4.30 -2.97 -5.79
C VAL A 45 2.88 -2.48 -6.08
N LEU A 46 2.55 -1.30 -5.57
CA LEU A 46 1.20 -0.75 -5.67
C LEU A 46 0.82 -0.41 -7.11
N ALA A 47 1.76 0.15 -7.89
CA ALA A 47 1.53 0.40 -9.32
C ALA A 47 1.28 -0.90 -10.10
N GLU A 48 2.00 -1.97 -9.79
CA GLU A 48 1.80 -3.27 -10.44
C GLU A 48 0.49 -3.92 -10.01
N LEU A 49 0.08 -3.84 -8.73
CA LEU A 49 -1.23 -4.29 -8.26
C LEU A 49 -2.36 -3.54 -8.96
N GLN A 50 -2.28 -2.22 -9.05
CA GLN A 50 -3.27 -1.42 -9.74
C GLN A 50 -3.41 -1.82 -11.22
N ARG A 51 -2.29 -2.05 -11.91
CA ARG A 51 -2.27 -2.49 -13.30
C ARG A 51 -2.92 -3.87 -13.49
N ARG A 52 -2.68 -4.81 -12.55
CA ARG A 52 -3.20 -6.18 -12.61
C ARG A 52 -4.66 -6.29 -12.21
N CYS A 53 -5.08 -5.49 -11.26
CA CYS A 53 -6.38 -5.55 -10.60
C CYS A 53 -7.25 -4.32 -10.89
N ILE A 54 -7.11 -3.71 -12.07
CA ILE A 54 -7.83 -2.49 -12.45
C ILE A 54 -9.34 -2.61 -12.26
N ASP A 55 -9.89 -3.80 -12.47
CA ASP A 55 -11.30 -4.12 -12.27
C ASP A 55 -11.72 -4.09 -10.79
N ILE A 56 -10.81 -4.42 -9.87
CA ILE A 56 -11.04 -4.34 -8.42
C ILE A 56 -10.98 -2.89 -7.96
N PHE A 57 -9.95 -2.16 -8.39
CA PHE A 57 -9.82 -0.73 -8.08
C PHE A 57 -11.02 0.09 -8.58
N ALA A 58 -11.63 -0.32 -9.69
CA ALA A 58 -12.84 0.33 -10.22
C ALA A 58 -14.12 0.02 -9.42
N LYS A 59 -14.13 -1.05 -8.61
CA LYS A 59 -15.29 -1.48 -7.81
C LYS A 59 -15.29 -0.94 -6.40
N CYS A 60 -14.12 -0.58 -5.85
CA CYS A 60 -14.07 0.00 -4.51
C CYS A 60 -14.62 1.43 -4.50
N ARG A 61 -15.22 1.81 -3.40
CA ARG A 61 -15.76 3.17 -3.19
C ARG A 61 -14.66 4.20 -3.19
N ARG A 62 -13.52 3.81 -2.64
CA ARG A 62 -12.35 4.67 -2.49
C ARG A 62 -11.07 3.86 -2.49
N THR A 63 -10.04 4.45 -3.06
CA THR A 63 -8.64 3.99 -2.97
C THR A 63 -7.81 5.10 -2.37
N THR A 64 -7.02 4.78 -1.35
CA THR A 64 -6.06 5.71 -0.73
C THR A 64 -4.67 5.10 -0.68
N TRP A 65 -3.64 5.95 -0.81
CA TRP A 65 -2.24 5.58 -0.86
C TRP A 65 -1.48 6.41 0.16
N ASP A 66 -0.84 5.73 1.14
CA ASP A 66 -0.04 6.39 2.18
C ASP A 66 -0.77 7.60 2.79
N CYS A 67 -2.06 7.43 3.08
CA CYS A 67 -2.93 8.45 3.65
C CYS A 67 -3.72 7.89 4.84
N PRO A 68 -4.05 8.71 5.84
CA PRO A 68 -4.99 8.32 6.88
C PRO A 68 -6.34 7.91 6.30
N VAL A 69 -7.04 7.04 7.02
CA VAL A 69 -8.42 6.67 6.68
C VAL A 69 -9.31 7.91 6.82
N GLU A 70 -10.05 8.25 5.77
CA GLU A 70 -10.95 9.40 5.79
C GLU A 70 -12.11 9.17 6.77
N GLY A 71 -12.36 10.16 7.61
CA GLY A 71 -13.36 10.06 8.68
C GLY A 71 -12.88 9.26 9.90
N GLY A 72 -11.71 8.64 9.84
CA GLY A 72 -11.08 8.00 10.98
C GLY A 72 -10.55 9.00 12.01
N CYS A 73 -10.32 8.51 13.23
CA CYS A 73 -9.79 9.31 14.33
C CYS A 73 -8.26 9.21 14.47
N SER A 74 -7.64 8.24 13.78
CA SER A 74 -6.19 8.02 13.85
C SER A 74 -5.47 8.68 12.68
N LEU A 75 -4.16 8.85 12.86
CA LEU A 75 -3.27 9.30 11.79
C LEU A 75 -2.50 8.12 11.17
N LYS A 76 -2.96 6.89 11.40
CA LYS A 76 -2.33 5.69 10.82
C LYS A 76 -2.55 5.68 9.31
N ARG A 77 -1.50 5.35 8.60
CA ARG A 77 -1.43 5.46 7.14
C ARG A 77 -1.05 4.12 6.56
N PRO A 78 -2.02 3.37 6.01
CA PRO A 78 -1.70 2.18 5.23
C PRO A 78 -1.01 2.54 3.92
N ASP A 79 -0.13 1.68 3.42
CA ASP A 79 0.51 1.89 2.12
C ASP A 79 -0.52 1.96 0.99
N LEU A 80 -1.52 1.07 1.03
CA LEU A 80 -2.70 1.12 0.16
C LEU A 80 -3.92 0.68 0.95
N ALA A 81 -5.02 1.40 0.80
CA ALA A 81 -6.33 0.97 1.28
C ALA A 81 -7.38 1.02 0.18
N LEU A 82 -8.18 -0.04 0.10
CA LEU A 82 -9.32 -0.20 -0.78
C LEU A 82 -10.57 -0.32 0.09
N ASP A 83 -11.43 0.69 0.06
CA ASP A 83 -12.69 0.73 0.82
C ASP A 83 -13.83 0.18 -0.02
N PHE A 84 -14.39 -0.97 0.36
CA PHE A 84 -15.58 -1.57 -0.22
C PHE A 84 -16.82 -1.28 0.64
N ASP A 85 -17.99 -1.63 0.17
CA ASP A 85 -19.24 -1.38 0.90
C ASP A 85 -19.31 -2.15 2.23
N THR A 86 -18.88 -3.40 2.25
CA THR A 86 -18.99 -4.32 3.39
C THR A 86 -17.72 -4.45 4.22
N HIS A 87 -16.54 -4.14 3.67
CA HIS A 87 -15.23 -4.35 4.30
C HIS A 87 -14.18 -3.40 3.73
N ALA A 88 -12.99 -3.41 4.29
CA ALA A 88 -11.83 -2.74 3.73
C ALA A 88 -10.70 -3.74 3.48
N VAL A 89 -9.88 -3.49 2.44
CA VAL A 89 -8.67 -4.26 2.18
C VAL A 89 -7.47 -3.31 2.25
N VAL A 90 -6.50 -3.65 3.08
CA VAL A 90 -5.23 -2.93 3.23
C VAL A 90 -4.10 -3.77 2.67
N VAL A 91 -3.19 -3.13 1.93
CA VAL A 91 -1.94 -3.74 1.50
C VAL A 91 -0.79 -2.99 2.15
N GLU A 92 0.05 -3.72 2.87
CA GLU A 92 1.29 -3.24 3.50
C GLU A 92 2.49 -3.85 2.79
N VAL A 93 3.48 -3.05 2.46
CA VAL A 93 4.72 -3.48 1.82
C VAL A 93 5.82 -3.48 2.87
N ASP A 94 6.08 -4.65 3.44
CA ASP A 94 7.02 -4.80 4.53
C ASP A 94 8.47 -4.94 4.04
N GLU A 95 9.30 -4.02 4.49
CA GLU A 95 10.74 -4.16 4.43
C GLU A 95 11.24 -4.94 5.67
N ALA A 96 12.26 -5.79 5.50
CA ALA A 96 12.75 -6.74 6.54
C ALA A 96 13.28 -6.11 7.85
N GLN A 97 12.92 -4.87 8.14
CA GLN A 97 13.42 -4.13 9.31
C GLN A 97 12.56 -4.30 10.58
N HIS A 98 11.48 -5.07 10.53
CA HIS A 98 10.65 -5.28 11.72
C HIS A 98 11.22 -6.40 12.59
N ASP A 99 11.92 -6.01 13.64
CA ASP A 99 12.25 -6.88 14.76
C ASP A 99 10.96 -7.45 15.37
N MET A 100 11.00 -8.72 15.80
CA MET A 100 9.87 -9.39 16.46
C MET A 100 9.29 -8.61 17.65
N ALA A 101 10.04 -7.69 18.24
CA ALA A 101 9.58 -6.80 19.32
C ALA A 101 8.51 -5.78 18.86
N SER A 102 8.39 -5.54 17.55
CA SER A 102 7.41 -4.60 16.98
C SER A 102 6.07 -5.24 16.61
N CYS A 103 5.92 -6.57 16.69
CA CYS A 103 4.68 -7.26 16.30
C CYS A 103 3.46 -6.80 17.14
N TRP A 104 3.64 -6.58 18.43
CA TRP A 104 2.57 -6.07 19.30
C TRP A 104 2.08 -4.67 18.89
N ASP A 105 3.02 -3.78 18.54
CA ASP A 105 2.68 -2.44 18.06
C ASP A 105 1.97 -2.49 16.70
N GLU A 106 2.30 -3.49 15.88
CA GLU A 106 1.71 -3.67 14.57
C GLU A 106 0.27 -4.20 14.63
N ASP A 107 -0.02 -5.18 15.48
CA ASP A 107 -1.40 -5.66 15.70
C ASP A 107 -2.28 -4.53 16.25
N THR A 108 -1.73 -3.73 17.16
CA THR A 108 -2.41 -2.54 17.67
C THR A 108 -2.65 -1.51 16.56
N ARG A 109 -1.66 -1.32 15.67
CA ARG A 109 -1.79 -0.43 14.52
C ARG A 109 -2.92 -0.87 13.59
N LEU A 110 -3.00 -2.16 13.27
CA LEU A 110 -4.04 -2.72 12.41
C LEU A 110 -5.43 -2.65 13.05
N ALA A 111 -5.54 -2.91 14.34
CA ALA A 111 -6.79 -2.76 15.09
C ALA A 111 -7.29 -1.30 15.06
N VAL A 112 -6.38 -0.32 15.18
CA VAL A 112 -6.71 1.10 15.06
C VAL A 112 -7.17 1.45 13.64
N ILE A 113 -6.52 0.92 12.60
CA ILE A 113 -6.94 1.11 11.20
C ILE A 113 -8.33 0.49 10.96
N ALA A 114 -8.60 -0.71 11.48
CA ALA A 114 -9.91 -1.35 11.39
C ALA A 114 -11.00 -0.49 12.05
N ALA A 115 -10.72 0.04 13.25
CA ALA A 115 -11.63 0.93 13.95
C ALA A 115 -11.91 2.23 13.16
N ASP A 116 -10.91 2.77 12.46
CA ASP A 116 -11.09 3.94 11.60
C ASP A 116 -12.02 3.65 10.41
N PHE A 117 -11.97 2.45 9.83
CA PHE A 117 -12.89 2.03 8.76
C PHE A 117 -14.30 1.72 9.26
N GLN A 118 -14.46 1.36 10.55
CA GLN A 118 -15.71 0.88 11.13
C GLN A 118 -16.29 -0.32 10.34
N LYS A 119 -15.42 -1.18 9.84
CA LYS A 119 -15.73 -2.33 8.98
C LYS A 119 -14.69 -3.44 9.23
N PRO A 120 -15.04 -4.70 8.94
CA PRO A 120 -14.06 -5.78 8.87
C PRO A 120 -12.90 -5.43 7.95
N LEU A 121 -11.68 -5.79 8.35
CA LEU A 121 -10.44 -5.43 7.67
C LEU A 121 -9.70 -6.68 7.19
N ALA A 122 -9.43 -6.79 5.90
CA ALA A 122 -8.50 -7.75 5.35
C ALA A 122 -7.15 -7.08 5.08
N VAL A 123 -6.05 -7.69 5.51
CA VAL A 123 -4.70 -7.16 5.39
C VAL A 123 -3.82 -8.10 4.58
N ILE A 124 -3.21 -7.60 3.52
CA ILE A 124 -2.22 -8.30 2.71
C ILE A 124 -0.85 -7.72 3.04
N ARG A 125 0.03 -8.53 3.63
CA ARG A 125 1.40 -8.13 3.95
C ARG A 125 2.36 -8.72 2.93
N LEU A 126 3.08 -7.86 2.22
CA LEU A 126 4.02 -8.22 1.17
C LEU A 126 5.45 -8.06 1.67
N LEU A 127 6.10 -9.16 2.01
CA LEU A 127 7.48 -9.20 2.46
C LEU A 127 8.41 -9.12 1.24
N VAL A 128 8.85 -7.90 0.89
CA VAL A 128 9.60 -7.66 -0.36
C VAL A 128 11.11 -7.87 -0.22
N ASP A 129 11.62 -8.06 0.99
CA ASP A 129 13.05 -8.23 1.27
C ASP A 129 13.42 -9.61 1.84
N THR A 130 12.42 -10.42 2.22
CA THR A 130 12.63 -11.68 2.93
C THR A 130 11.75 -12.79 2.35
N PRO A 131 12.21 -14.03 2.17
CA PRO A 131 13.62 -14.48 2.29
C PRO A 131 14.48 -14.07 1.09
N VAL A 132 13.88 -13.60 0.00
CA VAL A 132 14.57 -13.13 -1.21
C VAL A 132 14.13 -11.71 -1.51
N ALA A 133 15.08 -10.82 -1.72
CA ALA A 133 14.80 -9.43 -2.03
C ALA A 133 14.18 -9.26 -3.43
N CYS A 134 13.08 -8.53 -3.50
CA CYS A 134 12.46 -8.11 -4.76
C CYS A 134 13.11 -6.86 -5.36
N PHE A 135 13.93 -6.16 -4.61
CA PHE A 135 14.52 -4.88 -4.99
C PHE A 135 16.00 -4.82 -4.63
N ARG A 136 16.75 -4.07 -5.45
CA ARG A 136 18.14 -3.71 -5.15
C ARG A 136 18.35 -2.21 -5.24
N ARG A 137 19.29 -1.69 -4.49
CA ARG A 137 19.70 -0.29 -4.60
C ARG A 137 20.41 -0.04 -5.92
N LYS A 138 20.04 1.05 -6.58
CA LYS A 138 20.67 1.58 -7.78
C LYS A 138 20.95 3.07 -7.58
N ARG A 139 21.93 3.61 -8.30
CA ARG A 139 22.16 5.06 -8.38
C ARG A 139 21.67 5.56 -9.73
N LEU A 140 20.96 6.69 -9.71
CA LEU A 140 20.64 7.44 -10.93
C LEU A 140 21.89 8.12 -11.49
N CYS A 141 21.81 8.62 -12.73
CA CYS A 141 22.94 9.32 -13.38
C CYS A 141 23.44 10.56 -12.60
N ASN A 142 22.56 11.19 -11.83
CA ASN A 142 22.88 12.30 -10.92
C ASN A 142 23.46 11.85 -9.57
N GLY A 143 23.68 10.54 -9.37
CA GLY A 143 24.22 9.97 -8.13
C GLY A 143 23.19 9.70 -7.03
N GLU A 144 21.95 10.13 -7.19
CA GLU A 144 20.88 9.90 -6.22
C GLU A 144 20.53 8.41 -6.10
N PRO A 145 20.27 7.90 -4.89
CA PRO A 145 19.87 6.52 -4.69
C PRO A 145 18.42 6.31 -5.17
N THR A 146 18.17 5.16 -5.77
CA THR A 146 16.83 4.69 -6.11
C THR A 146 16.73 3.18 -5.95
N TRP A 147 15.55 2.62 -6.19
CA TRP A 147 15.32 1.18 -6.18
C TRP A 147 15.13 0.66 -7.61
N GLU A 148 15.65 -0.53 -7.85
CA GLU A 148 15.45 -1.28 -9.08
C GLU A 148 14.81 -2.62 -8.74
N LYS A 149 13.77 -2.97 -9.46
CA LYS A 149 13.05 -4.23 -9.34
C LYS A 149 13.94 -5.39 -9.79
N ILE A 150 13.96 -6.48 -9.04
CA ILE A 150 14.56 -7.76 -9.44
C ILE A 150 13.44 -8.61 -10.02
N ASP A 151 13.52 -8.88 -11.32
CA ASP A 151 12.38 -9.40 -12.09
C ASP A 151 11.85 -10.75 -11.58
N GLU A 152 12.74 -11.72 -11.30
CA GLU A 152 12.31 -13.07 -10.91
C GLU A 152 11.54 -13.10 -9.57
N PRO A 153 12.08 -12.64 -8.42
CA PRO A 153 11.32 -12.67 -7.16
C PRO A 153 10.08 -11.79 -7.21
N PHE A 154 10.13 -10.66 -7.92
CA PHE A 154 8.96 -9.80 -8.07
C PHE A 154 7.86 -10.47 -8.92
N ALA A 155 8.23 -11.19 -9.98
CA ALA A 155 7.31 -11.95 -10.82
C ALA A 155 6.67 -13.15 -10.09
N LEU A 156 7.32 -13.69 -9.07
CA LEU A 156 6.75 -14.74 -8.21
C LEU A 156 5.78 -14.16 -7.17
N LEU A 157 6.08 -12.99 -6.61
CA LEU A 157 5.26 -12.35 -5.58
C LEU A 157 3.94 -11.80 -6.15
N MET A 158 4.01 -11.06 -7.25
CA MET A 158 2.87 -10.26 -7.72
C MET A 158 1.64 -11.06 -8.15
N PRO A 159 1.73 -12.22 -8.84
CA PRO A 159 0.54 -13.03 -9.14
C PRO A 159 -0.16 -13.56 -7.88
N ARG A 160 0.61 -13.86 -6.82
CA ARG A 160 0.06 -14.31 -5.53
C ARG A 160 -0.64 -13.17 -4.82
N ALA A 161 -0.03 -11.97 -4.82
CA ALA A 161 -0.64 -10.78 -4.27
C ALA A 161 -1.94 -10.42 -5.01
N GLU A 162 -1.95 -10.54 -6.34
CA GLU A 162 -3.16 -10.40 -7.16
C GLU A 162 -4.24 -11.40 -6.77
N ALA A 163 -3.90 -12.70 -6.63
CA ALA A 163 -4.86 -13.75 -6.28
C ALA A 163 -5.51 -13.48 -4.91
N VAL A 164 -4.72 -13.15 -3.89
CA VAL A 164 -5.23 -12.82 -2.55
C VAL A 164 -6.05 -11.53 -2.57
N LEU A 165 -5.62 -10.51 -3.31
CA LEU A 165 -6.39 -9.29 -3.43
C LEU A 165 -7.76 -9.55 -4.08
N ARG A 166 -7.83 -10.42 -5.10
CA ARG A 166 -9.09 -10.83 -5.73
C ARG A 166 -10.00 -11.60 -4.78
N GLU A 167 -9.43 -12.47 -3.95
CA GLU A 167 -10.16 -13.19 -2.93
C GLU A 167 -10.73 -12.23 -1.88
N PHE A 168 -9.91 -11.36 -1.32
CA PHE A 168 -10.33 -10.39 -0.31
C PHE A 168 -11.32 -9.35 -0.85
N ALA A 169 -11.20 -8.93 -2.10
CA ALA A 169 -12.18 -8.04 -2.74
C ALA A 169 -13.56 -8.67 -2.92
N GLN A 170 -13.67 -10.00 -2.87
CA GLN A 170 -14.92 -10.74 -2.92
C GLN A 170 -15.37 -11.24 -1.54
N TRP A 171 -14.57 -10.98 -0.52
CA TRP A 171 -14.91 -11.36 0.84
C TRP A 171 -16.21 -10.68 1.28
N ASN A 172 -17.09 -11.46 1.86
CA ASN A 172 -18.37 -10.98 2.36
C ASN A 172 -18.48 -11.36 3.84
N PRO A 173 -17.89 -10.54 4.73
CA PRO A 173 -17.94 -10.79 6.16
C PRO A 173 -19.39 -10.81 6.64
N SER A 174 -19.68 -11.60 7.67
CA SER A 174 -20.99 -11.60 8.31
C SER A 174 -21.21 -10.29 9.08
N ALA A 175 -22.46 -9.94 9.34
CA ALA A 175 -22.77 -8.75 10.14
C ALA A 175 -22.23 -8.83 11.60
N ASP A 176 -21.89 -10.05 12.06
CA ASP A 176 -21.35 -10.31 13.39
C ASP A 176 -19.82 -10.18 13.45
N ASP A 177 -19.13 -10.04 12.28
CA ASP A 177 -17.67 -9.95 12.16
C ASP A 177 -17.14 -8.49 12.28
N GLY A 178 -17.88 -7.60 12.90
CA GLY A 178 -17.73 -6.14 12.86
C GLY A 178 -16.30 -5.58 13.07
N ASP A 179 -15.49 -6.24 13.94
CA ASP A 179 -14.11 -5.82 14.22
C ASP A 179 -13.07 -6.87 13.79
N GLU A 180 -13.47 -7.80 12.91
CA GLU A 180 -12.55 -8.85 12.45
C GLU A 180 -11.41 -8.27 11.61
N VAL A 181 -10.17 -8.68 11.95
CA VAL A 181 -8.97 -8.42 11.17
C VAL A 181 -8.40 -9.74 10.66
N VAL A 182 -8.47 -9.95 9.36
CA VAL A 182 -7.88 -11.13 8.68
C VAL A 182 -6.57 -10.72 8.02
N GLN A 183 -5.50 -11.49 8.25
CA GLN A 183 -4.18 -11.19 7.69
C GLN A 183 -3.67 -12.32 6.80
N CYS A 184 -3.06 -11.95 5.67
CA CYS A 184 -2.35 -12.85 4.77
C CYS A 184 -0.92 -12.34 4.53
N TRP A 185 0.09 -13.19 4.77
CA TRP A 185 1.50 -12.89 4.55
C TRP A 185 2.01 -13.54 3.28
N LEU A 186 2.60 -12.75 2.41
CA LEU A 186 3.14 -13.21 1.13
C LEU A 186 4.64 -12.91 1.02
N THR A 187 5.39 -13.93 0.59
CA THR A 187 6.82 -13.84 0.30
C THR A 187 7.09 -14.11 -1.18
N PRO A 188 8.25 -13.70 -1.72
CA PRO A 188 8.63 -13.98 -3.10
C PRO A 188 8.78 -15.47 -3.43
N LEU A 189 9.01 -16.31 -2.43
CA LEU A 189 9.11 -17.76 -2.63
C LEU A 189 7.79 -18.46 -2.32
N PRO A 190 7.43 -19.52 -3.06
CA PRO A 190 6.32 -20.37 -2.69
C PRO A 190 6.59 -20.97 -1.30
N HIS A 191 5.56 -21.05 -0.46
CA HIS A 191 5.67 -21.86 0.75
C HIS A 191 5.94 -23.31 0.33
N ASN A 192 7.08 -23.85 0.73
CA ASN A 192 7.29 -25.29 0.64
C ASN A 192 6.29 -25.94 1.62
N THR A 193 5.20 -26.49 1.07
CA THR A 193 4.25 -27.35 1.80
C THR A 193 4.89 -28.68 2.11
#